data_b83685aea11308f11eabfd82998c9f74
#
_entry.id   b83685aea11308f11eabfd82998c9f74
#
_cell.length_a   1.000
_cell.length_b   1.000
_cell.length_c   1.000
_cell.angle_alpha   90.00
_cell.angle_beta   90.00
_cell.angle_gamma   90.00
#
_symmetry.space_group_name_H-M   'P 1'
#
loop_
_entity.id
_entity.type
_entity.pdbx_description
1 polymer ?
#
loop_
_entity_poly.entity_id
_entity_poly.type
_entity_poly.pdbx_seq_one_letter_code
_entity_poly.pdbx_strand_id
1 'polypeptide(L)'
;MTVRRAVVYAVLLAAAVSLWLFTHSERAQIKRVFADVERLAAKESGEPVMECAGKAQALARHFRDGCEIFHLGHGLKTTYSRDEIAGGLLAFRSGATKIVVAFHDLEIAFDGLDARVTGWIDYSGTEAAWPRYEPKAEKFSARLEKDDGQWLFSRIKVP
;
A
#
# COMPACT_ATOMS: atom_id res chain seq x y z
N MET A 1 -12.16 6.02 49.25
CA MET A 1 -12.04 5.40 47.93
C MET A 1 -11.19 4.15 48.11
N THR A 2 -11.74 2.95 47.90
CA THR A 2 -11.08 1.72 48.29
C THR A 2 -9.93 1.40 47.32
N VAL A 3 -8.80 0.92 47.85
CA VAL A 3 -7.57 0.54 47.10
C VAL A 3 -7.91 -0.32 45.85
N ARG A 4 -8.92 -1.19 45.94
CA ARG A 4 -9.44 -1.98 44.79
C ARG A 4 -9.87 -1.13 43.61
N ARG A 5 -10.54 0.00 43.82
CA ARG A 5 -10.98 0.90 42.72
C ARG A 5 -9.79 1.60 42.07
N ALA A 6 -8.81 2.02 42.86
CA ALA A 6 -7.58 2.63 42.32
C ALA A 6 -6.79 1.67 41.44
N VAL A 7 -6.66 0.40 41.84
CA VAL A 7 -5.99 -0.64 41.04
C VAL A 7 -6.74 -0.91 39.73
N VAL A 8 -8.07 -0.99 39.74
CA VAL A 8 -8.86 -1.18 38.52
C VAL A 8 -8.67 -0.02 37.53
N TYR A 9 -8.69 1.23 38.01
CA TYR A 9 -8.45 2.40 37.13
C TYR A 9 -7.04 2.41 36.58
N ALA A 10 -6.05 2.05 37.37
CA ALA A 10 -4.65 1.97 36.90
C ALA A 10 -4.48 0.92 35.80
N VAL A 11 -5.11 -0.25 35.94
CA VAL A 11 -5.06 -1.32 34.92
C VAL A 11 -5.80 -0.88 33.64
N LEU A 12 -6.97 -0.26 33.76
CA LEU A 12 -7.70 0.26 32.58
C LEU A 12 -6.92 1.36 31.86
N LEU A 13 -6.26 2.26 32.59
CA LEU A 13 -5.42 3.28 32.00
C LEU A 13 -4.21 2.69 31.28
N ALA A 14 -3.53 1.74 31.89
CA ALA A 14 -2.39 1.05 31.27
C ALA A 14 -2.82 0.30 30.00
N ALA A 15 -3.97 -0.37 30.02
CA ALA A 15 -4.51 -1.04 28.85
C ALA A 15 -4.86 -0.04 27.73
N ALA A 16 -5.48 1.09 28.06
CA ALA A 16 -5.81 2.15 27.10
C ALA A 16 -4.56 2.77 26.46
N VAL A 17 -3.53 3.05 27.26
CA VAL A 17 -2.24 3.58 26.78
C VAL A 17 -1.53 2.56 25.89
N SER A 18 -1.52 1.29 26.27
CA SER A 18 -0.91 0.22 25.48
C SER A 18 -1.61 0.06 24.13
N LEU A 19 -2.94 0.11 24.11
CA LEU A 19 -3.73 0.04 22.89
C LEU A 19 -3.48 1.26 21.99
N TRP A 20 -3.37 2.45 22.57
CA TRP A 20 -3.07 3.68 21.83
C TRP A 20 -1.68 3.65 21.21
N LEU A 21 -0.66 3.21 21.95
CA LEU A 21 0.72 3.06 21.47
C LEU A 21 0.78 2.01 20.34
N PHE A 22 0.09 0.90 20.50
CA PHE A 22 0.01 -0.16 19.49
C PHE A 22 -0.60 0.38 18.18
N THR A 23 -1.77 1.00 18.24
CA THR A 23 -2.43 1.54 17.02
C THR A 23 -1.62 2.65 16.36
N HIS A 24 -0.91 3.47 17.14
CA HIS A 24 -0.02 4.50 16.59
C HIS A 24 1.18 3.90 15.85
N SER A 25 1.80 2.87 16.42
CA SER A 25 2.91 2.15 15.79
C SER A 25 2.46 1.44 14.49
N GLU A 26 1.32 0.76 14.51
CA GLU A 26 0.78 0.06 13.34
C GLU A 26 0.41 1.02 12.20
N ARG A 27 -0.22 2.16 12.52
CA ARG A 27 -0.50 3.21 11.53
C ARG A 27 0.78 3.76 10.89
N ALA A 28 1.83 3.95 11.67
CA ALA A 28 3.11 4.40 11.16
C ALA A 28 3.76 3.36 10.23
N GLN A 29 3.65 2.07 10.56
CA GLN A 29 4.13 0.99 9.69
C GLN A 29 3.38 0.97 8.36
N ILE A 30 2.05 1.06 8.37
CA ILE A 30 1.24 1.10 7.14
C ILE A 30 1.62 2.30 6.28
N LYS A 31 1.78 3.49 6.87
CA LYS A 31 2.22 4.68 6.12
C LYS A 31 3.60 4.49 5.48
N ARG A 32 4.52 3.79 6.14
CA ARG A 32 5.82 3.43 5.56
C ARG A 32 5.68 2.50 4.36
N VAL A 33 4.76 1.53 4.42
CA VAL A 33 4.48 0.66 3.26
C VAL A 33 4.05 1.49 2.05
N PHE A 34 3.15 2.47 2.22
CA PHE A 34 2.74 3.36 1.13
C PHE A 34 3.91 4.22 0.62
N ALA A 35 4.73 4.78 1.50
CA ALA A 35 5.91 5.54 1.12
C ALA A 35 6.95 4.69 0.36
N ASP A 36 7.13 3.43 0.75
CA ASP A 36 7.99 2.49 0.04
C ASP A 36 7.42 2.15 -1.34
N VAL A 37 6.11 1.96 -1.45
CA VAL A 37 5.42 1.74 -2.73
C VAL A 37 5.61 2.95 -3.66
N GLU A 38 5.42 4.19 -3.18
CA GLU A 38 5.70 5.40 -3.98
C GLU A 38 7.14 5.42 -4.50
N ARG A 39 8.10 5.24 -3.61
CA ARG A 39 9.52 5.25 -3.94
C ARG A 39 9.91 4.15 -4.93
N LEU A 40 9.38 2.93 -4.76
CA LEU A 40 9.67 1.79 -5.62
C LEU A 40 8.92 1.85 -6.95
N ALA A 41 7.72 2.42 -6.99
CA ALA A 41 6.95 2.62 -8.20
C ALA A 41 7.53 3.72 -9.08
N ALA A 42 8.11 4.76 -8.49
CA ALA A 42 8.72 5.87 -9.23
C ALA A 42 9.83 5.39 -10.15
N LYS A 43 9.89 5.97 -11.36
CA LYS A 43 10.93 5.74 -12.37
C LYS A 43 11.42 7.06 -12.94
N GLU A 44 12.72 7.23 -13.01
CA GLU A 44 13.36 8.35 -13.70
C GLU A 44 13.79 7.95 -15.11
N SER A 45 13.92 8.95 -15.98
CA SER A 45 14.40 8.73 -17.34
C SER A 45 15.83 8.18 -17.32
N GLY A 46 16.08 7.12 -18.10
CA GLY A 46 17.40 6.49 -18.20
C GLY A 46 17.70 5.49 -17.08
N GLU A 47 16.71 5.12 -16.26
CA GLU A 47 16.90 4.08 -15.24
C GLU A 47 17.34 2.74 -15.90
N PRO A 48 18.43 2.12 -15.42
CA PRO A 48 18.93 0.86 -15.98
C PRO A 48 17.93 -0.29 -15.85
N VAL A 49 17.90 -1.21 -16.81
CA VAL A 49 16.99 -2.37 -16.83
C VAL A 49 17.12 -3.21 -15.55
N MET A 50 18.32 -3.42 -15.05
CA MET A 50 18.56 -4.16 -13.81
C MET A 50 17.94 -3.48 -12.58
N GLU A 51 17.98 -2.15 -12.54
CA GLU A 51 17.34 -1.38 -11.49
C GLU A 51 15.81 -1.45 -11.59
N CYS A 52 15.26 -1.34 -12.80
CA CYS A 52 13.83 -1.56 -13.05
C CYS A 52 13.37 -2.93 -12.53
N ALA A 53 14.13 -3.99 -12.83
CA ALA A 53 13.81 -5.34 -12.38
C ALA A 53 13.90 -5.47 -10.85
N GLY A 54 14.95 -4.91 -10.24
CA GLY A 54 15.11 -4.91 -8.78
C GLY A 54 13.98 -4.18 -8.06
N LYS A 55 13.57 -3.00 -8.55
CA LYS A 55 12.45 -2.24 -8.00
C LYS A 55 11.11 -2.96 -8.18
N ALA A 56 10.87 -3.59 -9.34
CA ALA A 56 9.65 -4.37 -9.58
C ALA A 56 9.54 -5.55 -8.60
N GLN A 57 10.63 -6.28 -8.39
CA GLN A 57 10.69 -7.36 -7.40
C GLN A 57 10.50 -6.85 -5.97
N ALA A 58 11.14 -5.74 -5.59
CA ALA A 58 11.02 -5.15 -4.28
C ALA A 58 9.58 -4.66 -4.02
N LEU A 59 8.95 -4.05 -5.02
CA LEU A 59 7.56 -3.59 -4.93
C LEU A 59 6.59 -4.77 -4.78
N ALA A 60 6.79 -5.86 -5.53
CA ALA A 60 5.94 -7.05 -5.44
C ALA A 60 5.97 -7.72 -4.05
N ARG A 61 7.03 -7.52 -3.27
CA ARG A 61 7.11 -8.04 -1.88
C ARG A 61 6.12 -7.38 -0.92
N HIS A 62 5.60 -6.20 -1.24
CA HIS A 62 4.54 -5.55 -0.46
C HIS A 62 3.15 -6.16 -0.69
N PHE A 63 3.03 -7.10 -1.62
CA PHE A 63 1.77 -7.79 -1.92
C PHE A 63 1.79 -9.22 -1.39
N ARG A 64 0.64 -9.66 -0.89
CA ARG A 64 0.44 -11.09 -0.60
C ARG A 64 0.43 -11.88 -1.88
N ASP A 65 0.87 -13.12 -1.80
CA ASP A 65 0.59 -14.08 -2.85
C ASP A 65 -0.92 -14.30 -2.93
N GLY A 66 -1.49 -14.21 -4.13
CA GLY A 66 -2.94 -14.22 -4.32
C GLY A 66 -3.62 -12.89 -4.00
N CYS A 67 -2.95 -11.75 -4.17
CA CYS A 67 -3.55 -10.42 -4.00
C CYS A 67 -4.69 -10.19 -5.01
N GLU A 68 -5.84 -9.73 -4.52
CA GLU A 68 -7.01 -9.41 -5.35
C GLU A 68 -6.94 -7.96 -5.84
N ILE A 69 -7.01 -7.75 -7.15
CA ILE A 69 -7.09 -6.43 -7.77
C ILE A 69 -8.43 -6.28 -8.47
N PHE A 70 -9.16 -5.23 -8.10
CA PHE A 70 -10.45 -4.88 -8.67
C PHE A 70 -10.31 -3.59 -9.48
N HIS A 71 -10.63 -3.65 -10.76
CA HIS A 71 -10.81 -2.50 -11.61
C HIS A 71 -12.30 -2.16 -11.70
N LEU A 72 -12.73 -1.13 -10.99
CA LEU A 72 -14.14 -0.75 -10.91
C LEU A 72 -14.68 -0.30 -12.28
N GLY A 73 -13.86 0.39 -13.09
CA GLY A 73 -14.23 0.85 -14.42
C GLY A 73 -14.51 -0.27 -15.43
N HIS A 74 -13.98 -1.47 -15.20
CA HIS A 74 -14.14 -2.63 -16.08
C HIS A 74 -14.90 -3.80 -15.44
N GLY A 75 -15.26 -3.68 -14.15
CA GLY A 75 -15.92 -4.76 -13.40
C GLY A 75 -15.07 -6.02 -13.26
N LEU A 76 -13.76 -5.92 -13.52
CA LEU A 76 -12.85 -7.06 -13.50
C LEU A 76 -12.26 -7.26 -12.10
N LYS A 77 -12.41 -8.49 -11.61
CA LYS A 77 -11.71 -8.97 -10.43
C LYS A 77 -10.69 -10.00 -10.90
N THR A 78 -9.42 -9.77 -10.58
CA THR A 78 -8.35 -10.71 -10.88
C THR A 78 -7.50 -10.94 -9.64
N THR A 79 -7.12 -12.19 -9.42
CA THR A 79 -6.20 -12.59 -8.36
C THR A 79 -4.84 -12.83 -8.97
N TYR A 80 -3.80 -12.20 -8.42
CA TYR A 80 -2.44 -12.28 -8.93
C TYR A 80 -1.52 -12.90 -7.89
N SER A 81 -0.65 -13.80 -8.33
CA SER A 81 0.51 -14.22 -7.57
C SER A 81 1.54 -13.09 -7.47
N ARG A 82 2.44 -13.19 -6.51
CA ARG A 82 3.52 -12.21 -6.35
C ARG A 82 4.41 -12.11 -7.61
N ASP A 83 4.66 -13.24 -8.26
CA ASP A 83 5.47 -13.30 -9.48
C ASP A 83 4.77 -12.63 -10.68
N GLU A 84 3.45 -12.82 -10.80
CA GLU A 84 2.65 -12.13 -11.83
C GLU A 84 2.64 -10.61 -11.59
N ILE A 85 2.54 -10.17 -10.33
CA ILE A 85 2.65 -8.75 -9.98
C ILE A 85 4.04 -8.23 -10.36
N ALA A 86 5.11 -8.93 -10.00
CA ALA A 86 6.47 -8.52 -10.36
C ALA A 86 6.68 -8.44 -11.88
N GLY A 87 6.18 -9.43 -12.62
CA GLY A 87 6.23 -9.45 -14.07
C GLY A 87 5.45 -8.31 -14.73
N GLY A 88 4.23 -8.05 -14.25
CA GLY A 88 3.40 -6.94 -14.71
C GLY A 88 4.03 -5.57 -14.43
N LEU A 89 4.58 -5.39 -13.22
CA LEU A 89 5.29 -4.16 -12.86
C LEU A 89 6.55 -3.96 -13.71
N LEU A 90 7.31 -5.01 -13.98
CA LEU A 90 8.49 -4.93 -14.84
C LEU A 90 8.09 -4.55 -16.27
N ALA A 91 7.05 -5.18 -16.83
CA ALA A 91 6.56 -4.85 -18.16
C ALA A 91 6.09 -3.39 -18.26
N PHE A 92 5.31 -2.93 -17.29
CA PHE A 92 4.86 -1.53 -17.20
C PHE A 92 6.04 -0.55 -17.11
N ARG A 93 7.00 -0.80 -16.23
CA ARG A 93 8.20 0.04 -16.08
C ARG A 93 9.06 0.05 -17.31
N SER A 94 9.18 -1.08 -18.02
CA SER A 94 9.98 -1.17 -19.26
C SER A 94 9.39 -0.34 -20.39
N GLY A 95 8.07 -0.22 -20.45
CA GLY A 95 7.37 0.61 -21.46
C GLY A 95 7.38 2.11 -21.15
N ALA A 96 7.53 2.48 -19.88
CA ALA A 96 7.45 3.88 -19.46
C ALA A 96 8.84 4.53 -19.41
N THR A 97 8.92 5.80 -19.81
CA THR A 97 10.14 6.62 -19.70
C THR A 97 10.27 7.22 -18.29
N LYS A 98 9.17 7.69 -17.74
CA LYS A 98 9.08 8.25 -16.38
C LYS A 98 7.78 7.81 -15.73
N ILE A 99 7.84 7.53 -14.44
CA ILE A 99 6.66 7.18 -13.62
C ILE A 99 6.73 7.98 -12.32
N VAL A 100 5.63 8.65 -11.98
CA VAL A 100 5.45 9.30 -10.69
C VAL A 100 4.17 8.76 -10.07
N VAL A 101 4.25 8.35 -8.82
CA VAL A 101 3.11 7.90 -8.01
C VAL A 101 3.17 8.62 -6.68
N ALA A 102 2.06 9.13 -6.21
CA ALA A 102 1.93 9.74 -4.88
C ALA A 102 0.58 9.38 -4.26
N PHE A 103 0.59 9.08 -2.97
CA PHE A 103 -0.63 8.82 -2.20
C PHE A 103 -0.93 10.00 -1.28
N HIS A 104 -2.20 10.40 -1.24
CA HIS A 104 -2.67 11.53 -0.44
C HIS A 104 -3.86 11.13 0.43
N ASP A 105 -4.03 11.83 1.55
CA ASP A 105 -5.19 11.73 2.43
C ASP A 105 -5.49 10.29 2.88
N LEU A 106 -4.43 9.56 3.28
CA LEU A 106 -4.56 8.19 3.73
C LEU A 106 -5.35 8.09 5.04
N GLU A 107 -6.53 7.51 4.96
CA GLU A 107 -7.35 7.13 6.11
C GLU A 107 -7.18 5.65 6.40
N ILE A 108 -6.72 5.32 7.61
CA ILE A 108 -6.43 3.95 8.03
C ILE A 108 -7.44 3.55 9.10
N ALA A 109 -8.23 2.52 8.83
CA ALA A 109 -9.14 1.89 9.77
C ALA A 109 -8.73 0.44 10.00
N PHE A 110 -8.64 0.03 11.27
CA PHE A 110 -8.35 -1.36 11.63
C PHE A 110 -9.65 -2.15 11.76
N ASP A 111 -9.65 -3.37 11.24
CA ASP A 111 -10.73 -4.34 11.29
C ASP A 111 -10.14 -5.67 11.79
N GLY A 112 -10.09 -5.84 13.11
CA GLY A 112 -9.39 -6.94 13.75
C GLY A 112 -7.88 -6.88 13.52
N LEU A 113 -7.35 -7.89 12.83
CA LEU A 113 -5.92 -7.99 12.48
C LEU A 113 -5.59 -7.38 11.11
N ASP A 114 -6.60 -6.87 10.41
CA ASP A 114 -6.47 -6.28 9.09
C ASP A 114 -6.57 -4.76 9.15
N ALA A 115 -6.07 -4.10 8.13
CA ALA A 115 -6.23 -2.66 7.96
C ALA A 115 -6.90 -2.37 6.61
N ARG A 116 -7.89 -1.49 6.66
CA ARG A 116 -8.47 -0.87 5.46
C ARG A 116 -7.88 0.52 5.31
N VAL A 117 -7.33 0.80 4.14
CA VAL A 117 -6.79 2.11 3.80
C VAL A 117 -7.57 2.67 2.63
N THR A 118 -8.03 3.90 2.75
CA THR A 118 -8.63 4.66 1.67
C THR A 118 -7.86 5.95 1.48
N GLY A 119 -7.88 6.50 0.28
CA GLY A 119 -7.18 7.74 -0.03
C GLY A 119 -7.25 8.07 -1.51
N TRP A 120 -6.38 8.96 -1.92
CA TRP A 120 -6.20 9.35 -3.30
C TRP A 120 -4.83 8.91 -3.80
N ILE A 121 -4.78 8.47 -5.04
CA ILE A 121 -3.55 8.17 -5.77
C ILE A 121 -3.42 9.11 -6.95
N ASP A 122 -2.33 9.84 -7.01
CA ASP A 122 -1.91 10.59 -8.19
C ASP A 122 -0.89 9.76 -8.94
N TYR A 123 -1.12 9.55 -10.21
CA TYR A 123 -0.13 8.88 -11.03
C TYR A 123 0.02 9.61 -12.37
N SER A 124 1.23 9.72 -12.82
CA SER A 124 1.58 10.24 -14.12
C SER A 124 2.73 9.45 -14.69
N GLY A 125 2.76 9.32 -16.01
CA GLY A 125 3.83 8.63 -16.70
C GLY A 125 3.96 9.11 -18.13
N THR A 126 5.15 8.93 -18.68
CA THR A 126 5.40 9.13 -20.12
C THR A 126 5.75 7.78 -20.71
N GLU A 127 4.89 7.26 -21.54
CA GLU A 127 5.13 6.05 -22.33
C GLU A 127 5.48 6.42 -23.76
N ALA A 128 6.36 5.64 -24.39
CA ALA A 128 6.65 5.76 -25.81
C ALA A 128 5.41 5.46 -26.69
N ALA A 129 4.44 4.71 -26.16
CA ALA A 129 3.23 4.28 -26.86
C ALA A 129 1.94 4.98 -26.40
N TRP A 130 1.97 5.74 -25.28
CA TRP A 130 0.79 6.42 -24.76
C TRP A 130 0.99 7.93 -24.77
N PRO A 131 0.12 8.68 -25.45
CA PRO A 131 0.22 10.14 -25.42
C PRO A 131 -0.03 10.61 -24.00
N ARG A 132 0.90 11.39 -23.47
CA ARG A 132 0.91 12.10 -22.20
C ARG A 132 -0.28 11.75 -21.30
N TYR A 133 -0.05 10.86 -20.36
CA TYR A 133 -1.02 10.62 -19.31
C TYR A 133 -1.06 11.88 -18.43
N GLU A 134 -2.14 12.62 -18.50
CA GLU A 134 -2.34 13.76 -17.59
C GLU A 134 -2.42 13.24 -16.17
N PRO A 135 -1.82 13.95 -15.20
CA PRO A 135 -1.91 13.56 -13.79
C PRO A 135 -3.37 13.43 -13.41
N LYS A 136 -3.78 12.25 -12.97
CA LYS A 136 -5.15 11.99 -12.56
C LYS A 136 -5.14 11.56 -11.12
N ALA A 137 -5.89 12.31 -10.30
CA ALA A 137 -6.16 11.90 -8.93
C ALA A 137 -7.34 10.92 -8.92
N GLU A 138 -7.14 9.72 -8.43
CA GLU A 138 -8.18 8.70 -8.34
C GLU A 138 -8.32 8.19 -6.89
N LYS A 139 -9.56 7.99 -6.47
CA LYS A 139 -9.83 7.34 -5.19
C LYS A 139 -9.46 5.88 -5.26
N PHE A 140 -8.78 5.39 -4.23
CA PHE A 140 -8.51 3.97 -4.09
C PHE A 140 -8.94 3.45 -2.72
N SER A 141 -9.08 2.14 -2.62
CA SER A 141 -9.12 1.46 -1.33
C SER A 141 -8.27 0.21 -1.36
N ALA A 142 -7.56 -0.02 -0.27
CA ALA A 142 -6.72 -1.19 -0.10
C ALA A 142 -7.05 -1.90 1.22
N ARG A 143 -6.91 -3.23 1.25
CA ARG A 143 -6.88 -4.04 2.46
C ARG A 143 -5.47 -4.56 2.62
N LEU A 144 -4.92 -4.37 3.81
CA LEU A 144 -3.64 -4.92 4.20
C LEU A 144 -3.86 -5.93 5.31
N GLU A 145 -3.13 -7.02 5.24
CA GLU A 145 -3.10 -8.06 6.25
C GLU A 145 -1.67 -8.20 6.77
N LYS A 146 -1.54 -8.54 8.05
CA LYS A 146 -0.24 -8.72 8.67
C LYS A 146 0.21 -10.17 8.51
N ASP A 147 1.39 -10.36 7.92
CA ASP A 147 2.04 -11.64 7.72
C ASP A 147 3.49 -11.54 8.22
N ASP A 148 3.89 -12.43 9.12
CA ASP A 148 5.21 -12.41 9.79
C ASP A 148 5.63 -11.02 10.28
N GLY A 149 4.68 -10.26 10.84
CA GLY A 149 4.92 -8.91 11.36
C GLY A 149 4.96 -7.80 10.31
N GLN A 150 4.79 -8.11 9.03
CA GLN A 150 4.78 -7.15 7.92
C GLN A 150 3.37 -6.92 7.40
N TRP A 151 3.05 -5.67 7.07
CA TRP A 151 1.82 -5.31 6.42
C TRP A 151 1.92 -5.51 4.91
N LEU A 152 1.07 -6.39 4.35
CA LEU A 152 1.04 -6.72 2.92
C LEU A 152 -0.33 -6.43 2.33
N PHE A 153 -0.37 -5.91 1.12
CA PHE A 153 -1.61 -5.73 0.37
C PHE A 153 -2.23 -7.08 0.03
N SER A 154 -3.45 -7.32 0.49
CA SER A 154 -4.24 -8.50 0.17
C SER A 154 -5.33 -8.20 -0.87
N ARG A 155 -5.79 -6.94 -0.92
CA ARG A 155 -6.79 -6.50 -1.88
C ARG A 155 -6.61 -5.04 -2.22
N ILE A 156 -6.77 -4.70 -3.50
CA ILE A 156 -6.75 -3.32 -3.99
C ILE A 156 -7.96 -3.11 -4.89
N LYS A 157 -8.63 -1.98 -4.70
CA LYS A 157 -9.70 -1.50 -5.57
C LYS A 157 -9.25 -0.16 -6.16
N VAL A 158 -9.14 -0.13 -7.48
CA VAL A 158 -8.87 1.07 -8.25
C VAL A 158 -10.07 1.36 -9.15
N PRO A 159 -10.35 2.62 -9.47
CA PRO A 159 -11.46 3.03 -10.34
C PRO A 159 -11.44 2.40 -11.72
#